data_b792b0d2ee23ca3183cb2c74e38ebde1
#
_entry.id   b792b0d2ee23ca3183cb2c74e38ebde1
#
_cell.length_a   1.000
_cell.length_b   1.000
_cell.length_c   1.000
_cell.angle_alpha   90.00
_cell.angle_beta   90.00
_cell.angle_gamma   90.00
#
_symmetry.space_group_name_H-M   'P 1'
#
loop_
_entity.id
_entity.type
_entity.pdbx_description
1 polymer ?
#
loop_
_entity_poly.entity_id
_entity_poly.type
_entity_poly.pdbx_seq_one_letter_code
_entity_poly.pdbx_strand_id
1 'polypeptide(L)'
;MPKDSKKLENYDESGFEFSKELLDDMATAAINFDRLQKHPVHGYIIFEYLLCEEEQSVTPHTSHPNRYWHKNKRKFLALWRVRNDLHAKLYLVNYAKKGTKHEDEVLLIEVQDMDECGITRQTLTEYTREGFREWFREMNEESLGGEEELYIEIYRQKTLDELGRICFPRGKHEGETIAAVYTYDRRYLEYHKDTRYPYSKAVKVYLEKREGTYGD
;
A
#
# COMPACT_ATOMS: atom_id res chain seq x y z
N MET A 1 14.93 11.16 6.06
CA MET A 1 14.15 9.94 6.32
C MET A 1 13.04 10.30 7.30
N PRO A 2 11.78 9.94 7.05
CA PRO A 2 10.74 10.08 8.04
C PRO A 2 11.13 9.29 9.28
N LYS A 3 11.12 9.92 10.45
CA LYS A 3 11.57 9.31 11.72
C LYS A 3 10.66 8.17 12.23
N ASP A 4 9.52 7.96 11.59
CA ASP A 4 8.41 7.14 12.09
C ASP A 4 8.05 5.95 11.19
N SER A 5 8.83 5.64 10.14
CA SER A 5 8.59 4.44 9.36
C SER A 5 9.06 3.21 10.14
N LYS A 6 8.14 2.28 10.37
CA LYS A 6 8.42 0.99 11.03
C LYS A 6 9.48 0.24 10.21
N LYS A 7 10.64 -0.02 10.82
CA LYS A 7 11.64 -0.90 10.22
C LYS A 7 11.10 -2.34 10.21
N LEU A 8 11.42 -3.10 9.16
CA LEU A 8 11.16 -4.54 9.10
C LEU A 8 12.17 -5.25 10.00
N GLU A 9 11.97 -5.19 11.33
CA GLU A 9 12.95 -5.72 12.31
C GLU A 9 12.51 -7.01 13.00
N ASN A 10 11.19 -7.34 13.04
CA ASN A 10 10.71 -8.53 13.75
C ASN A 10 9.60 -9.23 12.98
N TYR A 11 9.72 -10.54 12.87
CA TYR A 11 8.60 -11.43 12.56
C TYR A 11 7.66 -11.46 13.76
N ASP A 12 6.54 -10.77 13.65
CA ASP A 12 5.44 -10.91 14.60
C ASP A 12 4.39 -11.86 14.00
N GLU A 13 4.53 -13.14 14.30
CA GLU A 13 3.60 -14.19 13.86
C GLU A 13 2.42 -14.34 14.82
N SER A 14 2.36 -13.56 15.90
CA SER A 14 1.36 -13.70 16.96
C SER A 14 -0.08 -13.60 16.45
N GLY A 15 -0.35 -12.71 15.50
CA GLY A 15 -1.65 -12.58 14.86
C GLY A 15 -2.03 -13.79 13.99
N PHE A 16 -1.06 -14.41 13.33
CA PHE A 16 -1.27 -15.63 12.56
C PHE A 16 -1.58 -16.82 13.49
N GLU A 17 -0.79 -17.01 14.55
CA GLU A 17 -0.99 -18.07 15.53
C GLU A 17 -2.33 -17.90 16.27
N PHE A 18 -2.70 -16.68 16.63
CA PHE A 18 -4.01 -16.40 17.22
C PHE A 18 -5.17 -16.74 16.27
N SER A 19 -5.06 -16.37 15.00
CA SER A 19 -6.08 -16.71 13.99
C SER A 19 -6.19 -18.23 13.79
N LYS A 20 -5.06 -18.93 13.81
CA LYS A 20 -4.99 -20.39 13.70
C LYS A 20 -5.64 -21.07 14.92
N GLU A 21 -5.37 -20.58 16.12
CA GLU A 21 -6.03 -21.05 17.36
C GLU A 21 -7.55 -20.89 17.27
N LEU A 22 -8.04 -19.72 16.80
CA LEU A 22 -9.47 -19.43 16.70
C LEU A 22 -10.19 -20.27 15.63
N LEU A 23 -9.52 -20.61 14.55
CA LEU A 23 -10.09 -21.36 13.43
C LEU A 23 -9.96 -22.86 13.63
N ASP A 24 -9.03 -23.30 14.49
CA ASP A 24 -8.71 -24.70 14.70
C ASP A 24 -8.50 -25.42 13.34
N ASP A 25 -9.32 -26.42 13.03
CA ASP A 25 -9.26 -27.13 11.74
C ASP A 25 -10.13 -26.50 10.62
N MET A 26 -10.74 -25.34 10.88
CA MET A 26 -11.59 -24.67 9.89
C MET A 26 -10.78 -24.03 8.77
N ALA A 27 -11.33 -24.07 7.55
CA ALA A 27 -10.73 -23.35 6.42
C ALA A 27 -10.79 -21.81 6.64
N THR A 28 -9.69 -21.13 6.41
CA THR A 28 -9.63 -19.66 6.45
C THR A 28 -10.21 -19.01 5.20
N ALA A 29 -10.92 -17.90 5.38
CA ALA A 29 -11.31 -17.00 4.31
C ALA A 29 -10.24 -15.92 4.05
N ALA A 30 -9.17 -15.88 4.84
CA ALA A 30 -8.11 -14.88 4.70
C ALA A 30 -7.40 -15.00 3.34
N ILE A 31 -7.06 -13.84 2.79
CA ILE A 31 -6.23 -13.72 1.59
C ILE A 31 -4.88 -13.21 2.05
N ASN A 32 -3.86 -14.04 1.93
CA ASN A 32 -2.51 -13.66 2.29
C ASN A 32 -1.78 -13.12 1.06
N PHE A 33 -1.12 -12.02 1.24
CA PHE A 33 -0.14 -11.45 0.32
C PHE A 33 1.07 -10.94 1.12
N ASP A 34 2.24 -10.94 0.49
CA ASP A 34 3.47 -10.66 1.24
C ASP A 34 3.67 -9.17 1.49
N ARG A 35 3.20 -8.31 0.58
CA ARG A 35 3.32 -6.87 0.76
C ARG A 35 2.24 -6.10 0.01
N LEU A 36 1.68 -5.10 0.69
CA LEU A 36 0.84 -4.05 0.10
C LEU A 36 1.49 -2.69 0.41
N GLN A 37 1.63 -1.86 -0.60
CA GLN A 37 2.07 -0.47 -0.43
C GLN A 37 1.26 0.46 -1.31
N LYS A 38 1.23 1.76 -0.95
CA LYS A 38 0.61 2.80 -1.76
C LYS A 38 1.70 3.67 -2.36
N HIS A 39 1.71 3.76 -3.68
CA HIS A 39 2.63 4.59 -4.44
C HIS A 39 1.89 5.84 -4.93
N PRO A 40 2.49 7.06 -4.88
CA PRO A 40 1.80 8.30 -5.23
C PRO A 40 1.34 8.34 -6.71
N VAL A 41 2.08 7.69 -7.61
CA VAL A 41 1.76 7.68 -9.05
C VAL A 41 1.00 6.40 -9.45
N HIS A 42 1.37 5.25 -8.88
CA HIS A 42 0.86 3.95 -9.32
C HIS A 42 -0.35 3.43 -8.51
N GLY A 43 -0.78 4.17 -7.47
CA GLY A 43 -1.83 3.70 -6.57
C GLY A 43 -1.36 2.52 -5.70
N TYR A 44 -2.26 1.60 -5.37
CA TYR A 44 -1.88 0.42 -4.61
C TYR A 44 -1.04 -0.55 -5.43
N ILE A 45 -0.04 -1.16 -4.78
CA ILE A 45 0.83 -2.18 -5.35
C ILE A 45 0.86 -3.37 -4.41
N ILE A 46 0.56 -4.55 -4.95
CA ILE A 46 0.62 -5.82 -4.24
C ILE A 46 1.84 -6.57 -4.75
N PHE A 47 2.69 -7.03 -3.83
CA PHE A 47 3.80 -7.94 -4.11
C PHE A 47 3.51 -9.29 -3.49
N GLU A 48 3.79 -10.33 -4.26
CA GLU A 48 3.79 -11.73 -3.84
C GLU A 48 5.14 -12.34 -4.21
N TYR A 49 5.88 -12.84 -3.23
CA TYR A 49 7.20 -13.40 -3.42
C TYR A 49 7.12 -14.92 -3.62
N LEU A 50 7.69 -15.40 -4.71
CA LEU A 50 7.65 -16.79 -5.13
C LEU A 50 9.06 -17.37 -5.05
N LEU A 51 9.33 -18.13 -3.98
CA LEU A 51 10.62 -18.76 -3.78
C LEU A 51 10.82 -19.92 -4.77
N CYS A 52 11.96 -19.90 -5.46
CA CYS A 52 12.47 -21.03 -6.22
C CYS A 52 13.49 -21.76 -5.34
N GLU A 53 13.13 -22.95 -4.87
CA GLU A 53 14.05 -23.79 -4.09
C GLU A 53 15.12 -24.39 -4.97
N GLU A 54 16.32 -24.62 -4.43
CA GLU A 54 17.49 -25.07 -5.17
C GLU A 54 17.31 -26.46 -5.81
N GLU A 55 16.51 -27.31 -5.19
CA GLU A 55 16.21 -28.66 -5.67
C GLU A 55 15.22 -28.68 -6.85
N GLN A 56 14.62 -27.54 -7.18
CA GLN A 56 13.69 -27.45 -8.30
C GLN A 56 14.45 -27.40 -9.64
N SER A 57 13.83 -27.94 -10.67
CA SER A 57 14.37 -27.93 -12.04
C SER A 57 14.24 -26.56 -12.74
N VAL A 58 13.78 -25.54 -12.04
CA VAL A 58 13.56 -24.18 -12.55
C VAL A 58 14.38 -23.18 -11.74
N THR A 59 14.78 -22.10 -12.37
CA THR A 59 15.44 -20.95 -11.74
C THR A 59 14.44 -19.80 -11.63
N PRO A 60 14.72 -18.73 -10.87
CA PRO A 60 13.85 -17.55 -10.83
C PRO A 60 13.49 -17.02 -12.23
N HIS A 61 14.43 -16.98 -13.17
CA HIS A 61 14.19 -16.51 -14.54
C HIS A 61 13.36 -17.48 -15.39
N THR A 62 13.39 -18.78 -15.11
CA THR A 62 12.67 -19.80 -15.89
C THR A 62 11.38 -20.29 -15.23
N SER A 63 11.16 -19.92 -13.97
CA SER A 63 9.94 -20.26 -13.25
C SER A 63 8.79 -19.35 -13.69
N HIS A 64 7.61 -19.95 -13.87
CA HIS A 64 6.41 -19.19 -14.18
C HIS A 64 5.20 -19.76 -13.43
N PRO A 65 4.33 -18.92 -12.82
CA PRO A 65 3.19 -19.38 -12.03
C PRO A 65 2.24 -20.33 -12.76
N ASN A 66 2.06 -20.17 -14.07
CA ASN A 66 1.20 -21.06 -14.87
C ASN A 66 1.68 -22.52 -14.87
N ARG A 67 2.97 -22.79 -14.60
CA ARG A 67 3.51 -24.18 -14.52
C ARG A 67 2.95 -24.94 -13.31
N TYR A 68 2.61 -24.23 -12.23
CA TYR A 68 2.04 -24.82 -11.03
C TYR A 68 0.65 -24.28 -10.72
N TRP A 69 -0.04 -23.78 -11.73
CA TRP A 69 -1.35 -23.15 -11.60
C TRP A 69 -2.33 -24.01 -10.80
N HIS A 70 -2.38 -25.30 -11.08
CA HIS A 70 -3.25 -26.25 -10.42
C HIS A 70 -3.07 -26.31 -8.90
N LYS A 71 -1.88 -26.01 -8.37
CA LYS A 71 -1.59 -25.99 -6.93
C LYS A 71 -1.97 -24.68 -6.26
N ASN A 72 -1.84 -23.56 -6.98
CA ASN A 72 -1.93 -22.22 -6.42
C ASN A 72 -3.08 -21.40 -7.01
N LYS A 73 -3.92 -21.98 -7.85
CA LYS A 73 -5.03 -21.31 -8.54
C LYS A 73 -5.86 -20.45 -7.59
N ARG A 74 -6.30 -21.01 -6.45
CA ARG A 74 -7.14 -20.30 -5.47
C ARG A 74 -6.44 -19.05 -4.93
N LYS A 75 -5.14 -19.14 -4.63
CA LYS A 75 -4.34 -18.02 -4.13
C LYS A 75 -4.23 -16.92 -5.19
N PHE A 76 -3.83 -17.27 -6.40
CA PHE A 76 -3.66 -16.28 -7.47
C PHE A 76 -4.97 -15.60 -7.87
N LEU A 77 -6.07 -16.34 -7.98
CA LEU A 77 -7.39 -15.75 -8.25
C LEU A 77 -7.88 -14.85 -7.10
N ALA A 78 -7.56 -15.19 -5.84
CA ALA A 78 -7.87 -14.34 -4.70
C ALA A 78 -7.05 -13.03 -4.74
N LEU A 79 -5.74 -13.12 -5.03
CA LEU A 79 -4.88 -11.94 -5.23
C LEU A 79 -5.38 -11.06 -6.39
N TRP A 80 -5.81 -11.70 -7.50
CA TRP A 80 -6.37 -10.99 -8.65
C TRP A 80 -7.65 -10.25 -8.31
N ARG A 81 -8.52 -10.85 -7.50
CA ARG A 81 -9.74 -10.18 -7.01
C ARG A 81 -9.40 -8.96 -6.16
N VAL A 82 -8.51 -9.09 -5.16
CA VAL A 82 -8.06 -7.96 -4.34
C VAL A 82 -7.41 -6.87 -5.19
N ARG A 83 -6.58 -7.26 -6.16
CA ARG A 83 -5.99 -6.33 -7.13
C ARG A 83 -7.06 -5.51 -7.86
N ASN A 84 -8.14 -6.14 -8.31
CA ASN A 84 -9.23 -5.46 -9.01
C ASN A 84 -10.03 -4.54 -8.07
N ASP A 85 -10.35 -5.01 -6.86
CA ASP A 85 -11.10 -4.24 -5.86
C ASP A 85 -10.32 -2.97 -5.43
N LEU A 86 -9.00 -3.05 -5.34
CA LEU A 86 -8.13 -1.93 -4.98
C LEU A 86 -7.63 -1.11 -6.18
N HIS A 87 -7.95 -1.50 -7.42
CA HIS A 87 -7.33 -0.96 -8.64
C HIS A 87 -5.79 -0.96 -8.57
N ALA A 88 -5.24 -2.01 -7.98
CA ALA A 88 -3.82 -2.14 -7.69
C ALA A 88 -3.02 -2.65 -8.89
N LYS A 89 -1.68 -2.46 -8.86
CA LYS A 89 -0.76 -3.29 -9.62
C LYS A 89 -0.48 -4.58 -8.86
N LEU A 90 -0.34 -5.70 -9.58
CA LEU A 90 0.05 -6.98 -8.99
C LEU A 90 1.39 -7.42 -9.58
N TYR A 91 2.38 -7.52 -8.69
CA TYR A 91 3.70 -8.03 -9.00
C TYR A 91 3.91 -9.40 -8.34
N LEU A 92 4.29 -10.39 -9.13
CA LEU A 92 4.83 -11.65 -8.64
C LEU A 92 6.34 -11.61 -8.81
N VAL A 93 7.08 -11.94 -7.76
CA VAL A 93 8.55 -11.83 -7.73
C VAL A 93 9.15 -13.20 -7.50
N ASN A 94 9.67 -13.82 -8.54
CA ASN A 94 10.43 -15.06 -8.41
C ASN A 94 11.84 -14.74 -7.90
N TYR A 95 12.28 -15.46 -6.89
CA TYR A 95 13.61 -15.30 -6.30
C TYR A 95 14.15 -16.62 -5.76
N ALA A 96 15.46 -16.71 -5.54
CA ALA A 96 16.10 -17.81 -4.83
C ALA A 96 16.68 -17.33 -3.50
N LYS A 97 16.92 -18.24 -2.54
CA LYS A 97 17.55 -17.89 -1.26
C LYS A 97 18.99 -17.40 -1.48
N LYS A 98 19.42 -16.50 -0.60
CA LYS A 98 20.82 -16.07 -0.55
C LYS A 98 21.70 -17.26 -0.15
N GLY A 99 22.84 -17.40 -0.83
CA GLY A 99 23.77 -18.54 -0.65
C GLY A 99 23.49 -19.73 -1.55
N THR A 100 22.45 -19.68 -2.42
CA THR A 100 22.14 -20.74 -3.37
C THR A 100 22.67 -20.38 -4.77
N LYS A 101 22.73 -21.38 -5.67
CA LYS A 101 23.29 -21.25 -7.02
C LYS A 101 22.67 -20.11 -7.85
N HIS A 102 21.39 -19.85 -7.68
CA HIS A 102 20.64 -18.85 -8.47
C HIS A 102 20.26 -17.62 -7.65
N GLU A 103 21.00 -17.34 -6.57
CA GLU A 103 20.70 -16.24 -5.65
C GLU A 103 20.64 -14.86 -6.31
N ASP A 104 21.37 -14.67 -7.42
CA ASP A 104 21.44 -13.40 -8.14
C ASP A 104 20.31 -13.20 -9.16
N GLU A 105 19.54 -14.25 -9.43
CA GLU A 105 18.42 -14.17 -10.38
C GLU A 105 17.13 -13.69 -9.67
N VAL A 106 16.48 -12.67 -10.24
CA VAL A 106 15.14 -12.21 -9.84
C VAL A 106 14.30 -11.95 -11.08
N LEU A 107 13.09 -12.51 -11.13
CA LEU A 107 12.13 -12.22 -12.20
C LEU A 107 10.93 -11.46 -11.61
N LEU A 108 10.71 -10.26 -12.10
CA LEU A 108 9.52 -9.47 -11.81
C LEU A 108 8.46 -9.72 -12.89
N ILE A 109 7.29 -10.18 -12.47
CA ILE A 109 6.13 -10.43 -13.32
C ILE A 109 5.05 -9.41 -12.98
N GLU A 110 4.84 -8.40 -13.82
CA GLU A 110 3.68 -7.52 -13.71
C GLU A 110 2.47 -8.20 -14.35
N VAL A 111 1.51 -8.62 -13.54
CA VAL A 111 0.30 -9.28 -14.00
C VAL A 111 -0.69 -8.25 -14.50
N GLN A 112 -1.01 -8.30 -15.77
CA GLN A 112 -1.93 -7.38 -16.44
C GLN A 112 -3.32 -8.00 -16.64
N ASP A 113 -3.38 -9.33 -16.82
CA ASP A 113 -4.63 -10.06 -16.93
C ASP A 113 -4.48 -11.52 -16.52
N MET A 114 -5.57 -12.12 -16.02
CA MET A 114 -5.60 -13.46 -15.46
C MET A 114 -7.02 -14.03 -15.57
N ASP A 115 -7.11 -15.30 -15.88
CA ASP A 115 -8.35 -16.06 -15.89
C ASP A 115 -8.27 -17.34 -15.06
N GLU A 116 -9.26 -18.22 -15.19
CA GLU A 116 -9.30 -19.48 -14.47
C GLU A 116 -8.22 -20.49 -14.87
N CYS A 117 -7.57 -20.28 -16.01
CA CYS A 117 -6.53 -21.15 -16.55
C CYS A 117 -5.11 -20.65 -16.29
N GLY A 118 -4.95 -19.37 -15.93
CA GLY A 118 -3.63 -18.80 -15.63
C GLY A 118 -3.54 -17.30 -15.85
N ILE A 119 -2.31 -16.82 -15.83
CA ILE A 119 -1.95 -15.47 -16.24
C ILE A 119 -1.98 -15.43 -17.77
N THR A 120 -2.82 -14.54 -18.32
CA THR A 120 -3.07 -14.42 -19.77
C THR A 120 -2.33 -13.24 -20.39
N ARG A 121 -2.01 -12.21 -19.59
CA ARG A 121 -1.24 -11.05 -20.04
C ARG A 121 -0.33 -10.54 -18.92
N GLN A 122 0.92 -10.26 -19.26
CA GLN A 122 1.95 -9.87 -18.31
C GLN A 122 3.11 -9.14 -18.98
N THR A 123 3.89 -8.44 -18.16
CA THR A 123 5.23 -7.96 -18.52
C THR A 123 6.24 -8.69 -17.64
N LEU A 124 7.32 -9.18 -18.24
CA LEU A 124 8.43 -9.86 -17.56
C LEU A 124 9.65 -8.95 -17.57
N THR A 125 10.30 -8.80 -16.42
CA THR A 125 11.56 -8.08 -16.30
C THR A 125 12.53 -8.91 -15.49
N GLU A 126 13.63 -9.29 -16.10
CA GLU A 126 14.73 -10.00 -15.44
C GLU A 126 15.67 -9.00 -14.78
N TYR A 127 16.04 -9.29 -13.55
CA TYR A 127 16.99 -8.52 -12.76
C TYR A 127 18.09 -9.40 -12.20
N THR A 128 19.25 -8.81 -11.97
CA THR A 128 20.14 -9.28 -10.91
C THR A 128 19.54 -8.91 -9.56
N ARG A 129 19.95 -9.59 -8.49
CA ARG A 129 19.49 -9.23 -7.13
C ARG A 129 19.80 -7.78 -6.75
N GLU A 130 20.97 -7.27 -7.18
CA GLU A 130 21.34 -5.87 -6.92
C GLU A 130 20.46 -4.91 -7.72
N GLY A 131 20.26 -5.16 -9.01
CA GLY A 131 19.38 -4.32 -9.84
C GLY A 131 17.93 -4.30 -9.33
N PHE A 132 17.41 -5.48 -8.88
CA PHE A 132 16.10 -5.52 -8.23
C PHE A 132 16.09 -4.75 -6.90
N ARG A 133 17.16 -4.81 -6.10
CA ARG A 133 17.30 -4.05 -4.85
C ARG A 133 17.23 -2.56 -5.09
N GLU A 134 17.92 -2.05 -6.10
CA GLU A 134 17.91 -0.63 -6.46
C GLU A 134 16.51 -0.19 -6.86
N TRP A 135 15.89 -0.87 -7.82
CA TRP A 135 14.51 -0.61 -8.24
C TRP A 135 13.51 -0.67 -7.09
N PHE A 136 13.61 -1.70 -6.23
CA PHE A 136 12.69 -1.88 -5.11
C PHE A 136 12.84 -0.80 -4.04
N ARG A 137 14.07 -0.34 -3.79
CA ARG A 137 14.33 0.77 -2.86
C ARG A 137 13.76 2.08 -3.38
N GLU A 138 13.98 2.41 -4.63
CA GLU A 138 13.40 3.57 -5.28
C GLU A 138 11.87 3.56 -5.17
N MET A 139 11.23 2.48 -5.58
CA MET A 139 9.79 2.25 -5.45
C MET A 139 9.30 2.40 -4.00
N ASN A 140 10.07 1.90 -3.03
CA ASN A 140 9.75 2.02 -1.61
C ASN A 140 9.93 3.45 -1.11
N GLU A 141 10.98 4.16 -1.50
CA GLU A 141 11.22 5.56 -1.11
C GLU A 141 10.12 6.47 -1.65
N GLU A 142 9.71 6.30 -2.89
CA GLU A 142 8.59 7.03 -3.49
C GLU A 142 7.24 6.73 -2.80
N SER A 143 7.09 5.51 -2.26
CA SER A 143 5.90 5.10 -1.51
C SER A 143 5.88 5.58 -0.05
N LEU A 144 7.03 6.04 0.47
CA LEU A 144 7.12 6.62 1.81
C LEU A 144 6.59 8.05 1.78
N GLY A 145 5.28 8.21 1.72
CA GLY A 145 4.63 9.50 1.95
C GLY A 145 4.98 10.04 3.35
N GLY A 146 5.16 11.35 3.47
CA GLY A 146 5.33 11.97 4.77
C GLY A 146 4.08 11.82 5.63
N GLU A 147 4.22 11.82 6.96
CA GLU A 147 3.09 11.78 7.92
C GLU A 147 2.04 12.86 7.58
N GLU A 148 2.50 14.00 7.12
CA GLU A 148 1.66 15.11 6.67
C GLU A 148 0.74 14.75 5.49
N GLU A 149 1.25 14.02 4.51
CA GLU A 149 0.47 13.56 3.36
C GLU A 149 -0.59 12.53 3.77
N LEU A 150 -0.26 11.63 4.69
CA LEU A 150 -1.23 10.67 5.24
C LEU A 150 -2.41 11.37 5.91
N TYR A 151 -2.16 12.41 6.72
CA TYR A 151 -3.23 13.21 7.34
C TYR A 151 -4.05 13.98 6.31
N ILE A 152 -3.41 14.59 5.32
CA ILE A 152 -4.12 15.28 4.24
C ILE A 152 -5.02 14.30 3.49
N GLU A 153 -4.55 13.10 3.19
CA GLU A 153 -5.34 12.10 2.48
C GLU A 153 -6.57 11.63 3.28
N ILE A 154 -6.41 11.40 4.59
CA ILE A 154 -7.54 11.07 5.48
C ILE A 154 -8.62 12.16 5.43
N TYR A 155 -8.22 13.43 5.41
CA TYR A 155 -9.16 14.55 5.34
C TYR A 155 -9.74 14.75 3.94
N ARG A 156 -9.01 14.42 2.88
CA ARG A 156 -9.51 14.48 1.50
C ARG A 156 -10.71 13.57 1.26
N GLN A 157 -10.76 12.42 1.93
CA GLN A 157 -11.88 11.48 1.84
C GLN A 157 -13.17 12.00 2.52
N LYS A 158 -13.05 13.01 3.40
CA LYS A 158 -14.20 13.58 4.12
C LYS A 158 -14.94 14.61 3.26
N THR A 159 -16.26 14.64 3.43
CA THR A 159 -17.10 15.68 2.83
C THR A 159 -16.80 17.05 3.43
N LEU A 160 -17.20 18.12 2.74
CA LEU A 160 -17.06 19.49 3.25
C LEU A 160 -17.80 19.68 4.59
N ASP A 161 -18.97 19.06 4.73
CA ASP A 161 -19.77 19.10 5.97
C ASP A 161 -19.07 18.38 7.13
N GLU A 162 -18.52 17.18 6.89
CA GLU A 162 -17.74 16.44 7.91
C GLU A 162 -16.50 17.20 8.36
N LEU A 163 -15.77 17.82 7.44
CA LEU A 163 -14.64 18.68 7.77
C LEU A 163 -15.08 19.91 8.55
N GLY A 164 -16.19 20.52 8.13
CA GLY A 164 -16.75 21.70 8.78
C GLY A 164 -17.16 21.49 10.23
N ARG A 165 -17.53 20.25 10.62
CA ARG A 165 -17.92 19.87 11.99
C ARG A 165 -16.75 19.61 12.93
N ILE A 166 -15.51 19.54 12.43
CA ILE A 166 -14.34 19.35 13.29
C ILE A 166 -14.19 20.57 14.19
N CYS A 167 -14.09 20.33 15.52
CA CYS A 167 -13.91 21.36 16.52
C CYS A 167 -12.44 21.56 16.87
N PHE A 168 -12.04 22.79 17.12
CA PHE A 168 -10.71 23.09 17.62
C PHE A 168 -10.55 22.61 19.07
N PRO A 169 -9.50 21.82 19.39
CA PRO A 169 -9.34 21.24 20.72
C PRO A 169 -8.73 22.20 21.74
N ARG A 170 -8.23 23.36 21.29
CA ARG A 170 -7.57 24.39 22.11
C ARG A 170 -7.38 25.68 21.34
N GLY A 171 -6.98 26.74 22.01
CA GLY A 171 -6.62 28.02 21.41
C GLY A 171 -7.79 29.01 21.36
N LYS A 172 -7.66 30.03 20.51
CA LYS A 172 -8.63 31.15 20.42
C LYS A 172 -10.06 30.69 20.16
N HIS A 173 -10.23 29.63 19.39
CA HIS A 173 -11.52 29.09 18.96
C HIS A 173 -11.78 27.68 19.51
N GLU A 174 -11.31 27.41 20.74
CA GLU A 174 -11.53 26.13 21.40
C GLU A 174 -13.02 25.78 21.46
N GLY A 175 -13.39 24.57 21.06
CA GLY A 175 -14.77 24.10 21.03
C GLY A 175 -15.58 24.56 19.81
N GLU A 176 -15.10 25.52 19.05
CA GLU A 176 -15.77 25.98 17.84
C GLU A 176 -15.44 25.11 16.63
N THR A 177 -16.38 25.00 15.70
CA THR A 177 -16.19 24.19 14.48
C THR A 177 -15.43 24.99 13.41
N ILE A 178 -14.72 24.25 12.51
CA ILE A 178 -14.05 24.89 11.36
C ILE A 178 -15.05 25.71 10.53
N ALA A 179 -16.26 25.19 10.29
CA ALA A 179 -17.27 25.91 9.52
C ALA A 179 -17.73 27.21 10.21
N ALA A 180 -17.90 27.20 11.54
CA ALA A 180 -18.26 28.40 12.30
C ALA A 180 -17.15 29.45 12.20
N VAL A 181 -15.92 29.07 12.48
CA VAL A 181 -14.76 29.98 12.42
C VAL A 181 -14.56 30.54 11.01
N TYR A 182 -14.80 29.74 9.96
CA TYR A 182 -14.75 30.20 8.57
C TYR A 182 -15.66 31.40 8.30
N THR A 183 -16.83 31.48 8.93
CA THR A 183 -17.81 32.53 8.65
C THR A 183 -17.41 33.91 9.18
N TYR A 184 -16.63 33.99 10.27
CA TYR A 184 -16.29 35.26 10.89
C TYR A 184 -14.81 35.50 11.15
N ASP A 185 -13.97 34.46 11.17
CA ASP A 185 -12.50 34.61 11.34
C ASP A 185 -11.72 33.71 10.37
N ARG A 186 -12.01 33.87 9.06
CA ARG A 186 -11.31 33.12 8.01
C ARG A 186 -9.79 33.29 8.08
N ARG A 187 -9.30 34.47 8.52
CA ARG A 187 -7.85 34.73 8.63
C ARG A 187 -7.16 33.80 9.61
N TYR A 188 -7.86 33.39 10.67
CA TYR A 188 -7.35 32.39 11.61
C TYR A 188 -7.12 31.03 10.92
N LEU A 189 -8.06 30.60 10.10
CA LEU A 189 -7.93 29.35 9.34
C LEU A 189 -6.76 29.43 8.33
N GLU A 190 -6.67 30.55 7.59
CA GLU A 190 -5.58 30.76 6.62
C GLU A 190 -4.20 30.75 7.29
N TYR A 191 -4.07 31.29 8.49
CA TYR A 191 -2.84 31.23 9.25
C TYR A 191 -2.49 29.81 9.71
N HIS A 192 -3.50 29.06 10.17
CA HIS A 192 -3.27 27.74 10.79
C HIS A 192 -3.14 26.57 9.80
N LYS A 193 -3.61 26.69 8.57
CA LYS A 193 -3.57 25.62 7.58
C LYS A 193 -2.18 25.02 7.33
N ASP A 194 -1.12 25.83 7.47
CA ASP A 194 0.26 25.44 7.22
C ASP A 194 1.12 25.34 8.51
N THR A 195 0.46 25.35 9.67
CA THR A 195 1.15 25.23 10.97
C THR A 195 1.13 23.79 11.48
N ARG A 196 1.80 23.55 12.61
CA ARG A 196 1.70 22.29 13.37
C ARG A 196 0.54 22.28 14.36
N TYR A 197 -0.43 23.16 14.21
CA TYR A 197 -1.60 23.21 15.08
C TYR A 197 -2.48 21.97 14.84
N PRO A 198 -3.14 21.43 15.91
CA PRO A 198 -4.09 20.33 15.72
C PRO A 198 -5.15 20.65 14.67
N TYR A 199 -5.40 19.69 13.77
CA TYR A 199 -6.32 19.83 12.63
C TYR A 199 -5.92 20.84 11.55
N SER A 200 -4.67 21.34 11.52
CA SER A 200 -4.19 22.23 10.46
C SER A 200 -4.42 21.63 9.07
N LYS A 201 -4.24 20.30 8.91
CA LYS A 201 -4.48 19.60 7.65
C LYS A 201 -5.97 19.47 7.31
N ALA A 202 -6.83 19.32 8.32
CA ALA A 202 -8.28 19.38 8.12
C ALA A 202 -8.71 20.77 7.65
N VAL A 203 -8.17 21.82 8.28
CA VAL A 203 -8.39 23.22 7.88
C VAL A 203 -7.95 23.46 6.45
N LYS A 204 -6.76 22.99 6.07
CA LYS A 204 -6.23 23.10 4.72
C LYS A 204 -7.18 22.50 3.70
N VAL A 205 -7.56 21.23 3.89
CA VAL A 205 -8.47 20.52 2.98
C VAL A 205 -9.86 21.16 2.96
N TYR A 206 -10.36 21.65 4.11
CA TYR A 206 -11.63 22.36 4.17
C TYR A 206 -11.62 23.61 3.29
N LEU A 207 -10.57 24.43 3.39
CA LEU A 207 -10.41 25.64 2.58
C LEU A 207 -10.30 25.31 1.09
N GLU A 208 -9.48 24.32 0.73
CA GLU A 208 -9.32 23.85 -0.66
C GLU A 208 -10.67 23.43 -1.27
N LYS A 209 -11.44 22.61 -0.55
CA LYS A 209 -12.78 22.17 -1.00
C LYS A 209 -13.80 23.30 -1.06
N ARG A 210 -13.74 24.24 -0.11
CA ARG A 210 -14.68 25.38 -0.04
C ARG A 210 -14.47 26.36 -1.18
N GLU A 211 -13.24 26.53 -1.61
CA GLU A 211 -12.82 27.51 -2.62
C GLU A 211 -12.77 26.95 -4.04
N GLY A 212 -13.09 25.67 -4.21
CA GLY A 212 -13.08 25.02 -5.52
C GLY A 212 -11.68 24.91 -6.14
N THR A 213 -10.62 25.05 -5.32
CA THR A 213 -9.22 24.84 -5.76
C THR A 213 -8.85 23.37 -5.87
N TYR A 214 -9.79 22.48 -5.56
CA TYR A 214 -9.71 21.04 -5.76
C TYR A 214 -10.21 20.74 -7.17
N GLY A 215 -9.32 20.45 -8.12
CA GLY A 215 -9.68 19.83 -9.38
C GLY A 215 -10.22 18.43 -9.15
N ASP A 216 -11.36 18.12 -9.78
CA ASP A 216 -11.96 16.80 -9.86
C ASP A 216 -10.99 15.74 -10.41
#